data_db1dc4afbf2523b35e43f97c31364de8
#
_entry.id   db1dc4afbf2523b35e43f97c31364de8
#
_cell.length_a   1.000
_cell.length_b   1.000
_cell.length_c   1.000
_cell.angle_alpha   90.00
_cell.angle_beta   90.00
_cell.angle_gamma   90.00
#
_symmetry.space_group_name_H-M   'P 1'
#
loop_
_entity.id
_entity.type
_entity.pdbx_description
1 polymer ?
#
loop_
_entity_poly.entity_id
_entity_poly.type
_entity_poly.pdbx_seq_one_letter_code
_entity_poly.pdbx_strand_id
1 'polypeptide(L)'
;VEYFVSYYDYYQPEAYVPQSDTYIAKDSSINDEIDKLRHSATAALSERNDVIIVASVSCIYGLGAPIDYKNMVISLRPGMEKDRDEMIRKLIDIQYMRNDQDFKRGTFRVRGDVVEIYPSASSGDAVRVEFFGDEIDRISEIDSLTGEVKCNLDHVAIFPNSHYVVEKEKMEKAIENIKKELAERIEYFKSEDKLIEAQRISERTHFDVEMLRETGFCSGIENYSMHLNGLQPVSYTHLRAHETLSDLV
;
A
#
# COMPACT_ATOMS: atom_id res chain seq x y z
N VAL A 1 11.85 -18.45 -5.12
CA VAL A 1 12.27 -17.91 -3.82
C VAL A 1 12.06 -16.41 -3.86
N GLU A 2 11.26 -15.89 -2.94
CA GLU A 2 10.97 -14.47 -2.81
C GLU A 2 11.79 -13.89 -1.64
N TYR A 3 12.12 -12.60 -1.72
CA TYR A 3 12.87 -11.91 -0.69
C TYR A 3 11.97 -10.94 0.06
N PHE A 4 11.81 -11.11 1.37
CA PHE A 4 10.92 -10.29 2.19
C PHE A 4 11.70 -9.69 3.36
N VAL A 5 11.98 -8.39 3.25
CA VAL A 5 12.74 -7.61 4.23
C VAL A 5 11.98 -6.40 4.72
N SER A 6 12.57 -5.66 5.64
CA SER A 6 12.01 -4.42 6.17
C SER A 6 11.67 -3.42 5.07
N TYR A 7 10.60 -2.69 5.25
CA TYR A 7 10.06 -1.76 4.23
C TYR A 7 10.98 -0.58 3.96
N TYR A 8 11.65 -0.08 5.01
CA TYR A 8 12.52 1.09 4.91
C TYR A 8 13.99 0.68 4.79
N ASP A 9 14.66 1.21 3.78
CA ASP A 9 16.10 1.08 3.59
C ASP A 9 16.86 2.07 4.47
N TYR A 10 16.27 3.26 4.65
CA TYR A 10 16.79 4.31 5.52
C TYR A 10 15.67 4.86 6.42
N TYR A 11 15.98 5.05 7.68
CA TYR A 11 15.06 5.62 8.66
C TYR A 11 15.79 6.59 9.59
N GLN A 12 15.39 7.85 9.55
CA GLN A 12 15.82 8.86 10.50
C GLN A 12 14.62 9.25 11.39
N PRO A 13 14.68 9.01 12.69
CA PRO A 13 13.62 9.47 13.59
C PRO A 13 13.61 11.01 13.65
N GLU A 14 12.46 11.55 13.94
CA GLU A 14 12.36 12.99 14.23
C GLU A 14 13.15 13.33 15.50
N ALA A 15 13.80 14.50 15.50
CA ALA A 15 14.53 15.01 16.63
C ALA A 15 14.39 16.53 16.73
N TYR A 16 14.33 17.03 17.95
CA TYR A 16 14.39 18.46 18.22
C TYR A 16 15.65 18.80 19.01
N VAL A 17 16.43 19.75 18.51
CA VAL A 17 17.65 20.24 19.13
C VAL A 17 17.35 21.60 19.77
N PRO A 18 17.07 21.67 21.09
CA PRO A 18 16.65 22.91 21.75
C PRO A 18 17.71 24.04 21.68
N GLN A 19 19.01 23.66 21.63
CA GLN A 19 20.12 24.60 21.60
C GLN A 19 20.17 25.47 20.35
N SER A 20 19.72 24.93 19.20
CA SER A 20 19.72 25.63 17.91
C SER A 20 18.30 25.91 17.40
N ASP A 21 17.28 25.59 18.18
CA ASP A 21 15.86 25.61 17.76
C ASP A 21 15.65 24.90 16.42
N THR A 22 16.37 23.78 16.23
CA THR A 22 16.34 23.04 14.98
C THR A 22 15.49 21.80 15.16
N TYR A 23 14.48 21.68 14.30
CA TYR A 23 13.69 20.45 14.16
C TYR A 23 14.16 19.66 12.96
N ILE A 24 14.53 18.42 13.21
CA ILE A 24 14.86 17.44 12.19
C ILE A 24 13.61 16.60 11.97
N ALA A 25 13.00 16.74 10.81
CA ALA A 25 11.84 15.95 10.45
C ALA A 25 12.19 14.46 10.31
N LYS A 26 11.22 13.58 10.63
CA LYS A 26 11.32 12.16 10.29
C LYS A 26 11.58 12.03 8.80
N ASP A 27 12.63 11.31 8.43
CA ASP A 27 12.94 10.98 7.05
C ASP A 27 13.02 9.46 6.88
N SER A 28 12.42 8.96 5.80
CA SER A 28 12.43 7.55 5.46
C SER A 28 12.37 7.40 3.95
N SER A 29 13.28 6.63 3.38
CA SER A 29 13.27 6.31 1.96
C SER A 29 12.78 4.89 1.73
N ILE A 30 11.89 4.75 0.76
CA ILE A 30 11.42 3.47 0.25
C ILE A 30 12.33 3.09 -0.92
N ASN A 31 12.88 1.89 -0.86
CA ASN A 31 13.64 1.34 -1.96
C ASN A 31 12.69 0.60 -2.90
N ASP A 32 12.60 1.05 -4.17
CA ASP A 32 11.68 0.50 -5.17
C ASP A 32 11.89 -1.00 -5.43
N GLU A 33 13.16 -1.49 -5.34
CA GLU A 33 13.44 -2.91 -5.46
C GLU A 33 12.92 -3.72 -4.27
N ILE A 34 13.11 -3.22 -3.05
CA ILE A 34 12.58 -3.84 -1.83
C ILE A 34 11.06 -3.86 -1.87
N ASP A 35 10.44 -2.77 -2.27
CA ASP A 35 8.99 -2.67 -2.39
C ASP A 35 8.44 -3.70 -3.40
N LYS A 36 9.06 -3.81 -4.58
CA LYS A 36 8.72 -4.82 -5.59
C LYS A 36 8.80 -6.25 -5.03
N LEU A 37 9.90 -6.58 -4.35
CA LEU A 37 10.11 -7.91 -3.78
C LEU A 37 9.09 -8.23 -2.69
N ARG A 38 8.71 -7.25 -1.88
CA ARG A 38 7.64 -7.39 -0.88
C ARG A 38 6.29 -7.64 -1.53
N HIS A 39 5.94 -6.90 -2.58
CA HIS A 39 4.71 -7.13 -3.35
C HIS A 39 4.69 -8.51 -4.00
N SER A 40 5.82 -8.96 -4.57
CA SER A 40 5.95 -10.30 -5.15
C SER A 40 5.71 -11.40 -4.11
N ALA A 41 6.32 -11.28 -2.93
CA ALA A 41 6.13 -12.23 -1.84
C ALA A 41 4.68 -12.24 -1.33
N THR A 42 4.04 -11.09 -1.22
CA THR A 42 2.65 -10.98 -0.78
C THR A 42 1.68 -11.56 -1.81
N ALA A 43 1.92 -11.32 -3.09
CA ALA A 43 1.15 -11.93 -4.19
C ALA A 43 1.28 -13.46 -4.16
N ALA A 44 2.51 -13.98 -4.07
CA ALA A 44 2.75 -15.42 -3.97
C ALA A 44 2.04 -16.06 -2.76
N LEU A 45 2.03 -15.39 -1.61
CA LEU A 45 1.30 -15.85 -0.42
C LEU A 45 -0.21 -15.88 -0.62
N SER A 46 -0.73 -14.99 -1.45
CA SER A 46 -2.17 -14.92 -1.74
C SER A 46 -2.63 -15.92 -2.81
N GLU A 47 -1.76 -16.24 -3.77
CA GLU A 47 -2.07 -17.14 -4.90
C GLU A 47 -1.75 -18.60 -4.61
N ARG A 48 -0.78 -18.88 -3.74
CA ARG A 48 -0.23 -20.22 -3.52
C ARG A 48 -0.47 -20.70 -2.10
N ASN A 49 -0.61 -22.01 -1.93
CA ASN A 49 -0.77 -22.68 -0.63
C ASN A 49 0.52 -23.33 -0.12
N ASP A 50 1.60 -23.29 -0.92
CA ASP A 50 2.88 -23.94 -0.65
C ASP A 50 3.98 -22.90 -0.34
N VAL A 51 3.63 -21.80 0.33
CA VAL A 51 4.53 -20.68 0.64
C VAL A 51 4.88 -20.67 2.12
N ILE A 52 6.17 -20.52 2.40
CA ILE A 52 6.69 -20.28 3.75
C ILE A 52 7.47 -18.97 3.71
N ILE A 53 7.15 -18.05 4.61
CA ILE A 53 7.87 -16.78 4.76
C ILE A 53 8.75 -16.84 5.99
N VAL A 54 10.04 -16.53 5.80
CA VAL A 54 11.00 -16.34 6.87
C VAL A 54 11.44 -14.88 6.83
N ALA A 55 11.15 -14.12 7.87
CA ALA A 55 11.38 -12.69 7.91
C ALA A 55 11.71 -12.21 9.32
N SER A 56 12.37 -11.06 9.45
CA SER A 56 12.54 -10.41 10.74
C SER A 56 11.23 -9.77 11.21
N VAL A 57 11.10 -9.53 12.52
CA VAL A 57 9.91 -8.89 13.10
C VAL A 57 9.66 -7.48 12.51
N SER A 58 10.69 -6.77 12.10
CA SER A 58 10.58 -5.45 11.48
C SER A 58 9.78 -5.47 10.17
N CYS A 59 9.63 -6.63 9.52
CA CYS A 59 8.86 -6.76 8.28
C CYS A 59 7.35 -6.67 8.47
N ILE A 60 6.83 -6.83 9.70
CA ILE A 60 5.40 -6.64 9.99
C ILE A 60 4.96 -5.18 9.90
N TYR A 61 5.89 -4.25 10.09
CA TYR A 61 5.63 -2.84 9.89
C TYR A 61 5.48 -2.56 8.39
N GLY A 62 4.51 -1.74 8.03
CA GLY A 62 4.21 -1.44 6.64
C GLY A 62 3.28 -2.48 5.97
N LEU A 63 2.57 -3.31 6.73
CA LEU A 63 1.54 -4.22 6.22
C LEU A 63 0.16 -3.84 6.76
N GLY A 64 -0.81 -3.70 5.86
CA GLY A 64 -2.23 -3.54 6.20
C GLY A 64 -2.90 -4.87 6.60
N ALA A 65 -4.21 -4.84 6.80
CA ALA A 65 -4.97 -6.05 7.10
C ALA A 65 -5.01 -6.99 5.89
N PRO A 66 -4.65 -8.29 6.04
CA PRO A 66 -4.64 -9.24 4.93
C PRO A 66 -5.99 -9.41 4.24
N ILE A 67 -7.09 -9.26 5.00
CA ILE A 67 -8.44 -9.39 4.46
C ILE A 67 -8.76 -8.24 3.50
N ASP A 68 -8.38 -7.01 3.84
CA ASP A 68 -8.59 -5.85 2.99
C ASP A 68 -7.78 -5.99 1.69
N TYR A 69 -6.52 -6.41 1.80
CA TYR A 69 -5.67 -6.67 0.64
C TYR A 69 -6.26 -7.71 -0.32
N LYS A 70 -6.80 -8.82 0.21
CA LYS A 70 -7.45 -9.86 -0.60
C LYS A 70 -8.74 -9.40 -1.25
N ASN A 71 -9.57 -8.63 -0.53
CA ASN A 71 -10.84 -8.12 -1.05
C ASN A 71 -10.66 -7.12 -2.19
N MET A 72 -9.50 -6.46 -2.24
CA MET A 72 -9.19 -5.44 -3.24
C MET A 72 -8.49 -6.01 -4.50
N VAL A 73 -8.25 -7.31 -4.58
CA VAL A 73 -7.69 -7.94 -5.78
C VAL A 73 -8.68 -7.89 -6.94
N ILE A 74 -8.22 -7.45 -8.10
CA ILE A 74 -9.02 -7.43 -9.33
C ILE A 74 -8.71 -8.70 -10.12
N SER A 75 -9.68 -9.62 -10.20
CA SER A 75 -9.59 -10.84 -10.99
C SER A 75 -10.23 -10.62 -12.35
N LEU A 76 -9.51 -10.90 -13.43
CA LEU A 76 -9.92 -10.69 -14.81
C LEU A 76 -9.77 -11.98 -15.64
N ARG A 77 -10.73 -12.21 -16.54
CA ARG A 77 -10.72 -13.33 -17.48
C ARG A 77 -11.27 -12.88 -18.82
N PRO A 78 -10.77 -13.39 -19.95
CA PRO A 78 -11.42 -13.21 -21.24
C PRO A 78 -12.88 -13.72 -21.22
N GLY A 79 -13.78 -13.03 -21.91
CA GLY A 79 -15.21 -13.30 -21.91
C GLY A 79 -15.97 -12.80 -20.66
N MET A 80 -15.29 -12.10 -19.76
CA MET A 80 -15.93 -11.52 -18.58
C MET A 80 -16.62 -10.21 -18.94
N GLU A 81 -17.92 -10.12 -18.63
CA GLU A 81 -18.68 -8.87 -18.73
C GLU A 81 -18.16 -7.88 -17.68
N LYS A 82 -17.57 -6.80 -18.12
CA LYS A 82 -16.97 -5.78 -17.25
C LYS A 82 -16.78 -4.46 -17.97
N ASP A 83 -17.38 -3.41 -17.43
CA ASP A 83 -17.19 -2.05 -17.92
C ASP A 83 -15.75 -1.59 -17.72
N ARG A 84 -15.15 -1.03 -18.80
CA ARG A 84 -13.77 -0.53 -18.81
C ARG A 84 -13.56 0.58 -17.77
N ASP A 85 -14.49 1.52 -17.67
CA ASP A 85 -14.36 2.68 -16.77
C ASP A 85 -14.57 2.28 -15.30
N GLU A 86 -15.36 1.22 -15.04
CA GLU A 86 -15.44 0.60 -13.73
C GLU A 86 -14.10 -0.05 -13.34
N MET A 87 -13.47 -0.75 -14.29
CA MET A 87 -12.15 -1.33 -14.04
C MET A 87 -11.10 -0.25 -13.76
N ILE A 88 -11.11 0.86 -14.51
CA ILE A 88 -10.21 1.99 -14.29
C ILE A 88 -10.41 2.58 -12.88
N ARG A 89 -11.65 2.74 -12.44
CA ARG A 89 -11.95 3.21 -11.08
C ARG A 89 -11.40 2.26 -10.02
N LYS A 90 -11.58 0.95 -10.21
CA LYS A 90 -11.01 -0.06 -9.31
C LYS A 90 -9.48 -0.05 -9.29
N LEU A 91 -8.80 0.20 -10.41
CA LEU A 91 -7.34 0.38 -10.43
C LEU A 91 -6.90 1.57 -9.59
N ILE A 92 -7.62 2.68 -9.64
CA ILE A 92 -7.34 3.85 -8.80
C ILE A 92 -7.60 3.52 -7.31
N ASP A 93 -8.70 2.83 -7.01
CA ASP A 93 -9.03 2.43 -5.63
C ASP A 93 -7.95 1.51 -5.02
N ILE A 94 -7.28 0.67 -5.83
CA ILE A 94 -6.14 -0.16 -5.41
C ILE A 94 -4.77 0.53 -5.58
N GLN A 95 -4.76 1.86 -5.67
CA GLN A 95 -3.58 2.72 -5.65
C GLN A 95 -2.69 2.66 -6.91
N TYR A 96 -3.22 2.24 -8.06
CA TYR A 96 -2.53 2.45 -9.33
C TYR A 96 -2.74 3.87 -9.83
N MET A 97 -1.68 4.47 -10.35
CA MET A 97 -1.74 5.80 -10.95
C MET A 97 -1.85 5.71 -12.48
N ARG A 98 -2.75 6.52 -13.06
CA ARG A 98 -2.76 6.65 -14.52
C ARG A 98 -1.56 7.46 -14.97
N ASN A 99 -0.75 6.89 -15.86
CA ASN A 99 0.35 7.59 -16.48
C ASN A 99 0.54 7.08 -17.93
N ASP A 100 0.09 7.88 -18.87
CA ASP A 100 0.12 7.53 -20.30
C ASP A 100 1.50 7.81 -20.93
N GLN A 101 2.40 8.55 -20.25
CA GLN A 101 3.72 8.95 -20.75
C GLN A 101 4.85 8.12 -20.16
N ASP A 102 4.88 7.95 -18.85
CA ASP A 102 5.91 7.21 -18.11
C ASP A 102 5.28 5.93 -17.54
N PHE A 103 5.33 4.87 -18.35
CA PHE A 103 4.74 3.57 -18.01
C PHE A 103 5.72 2.76 -17.17
N LYS A 104 5.53 2.81 -15.88
CA LYS A 104 6.37 2.16 -14.87
C LYS A 104 5.55 1.33 -13.89
N ARG A 105 6.21 0.59 -13.04
CA ARG A 105 5.61 -0.24 -12.00
C ARG A 105 4.60 0.58 -11.16
N GLY A 106 3.43 0.00 -10.90
CA GLY A 106 2.34 0.66 -10.16
C GLY A 106 1.57 1.70 -10.97
N THR A 107 1.75 1.75 -12.29
CA THR A 107 0.96 2.61 -13.17
C THR A 107 0.12 1.83 -14.15
N PHE A 108 -0.89 2.47 -14.70
CA PHE A 108 -1.65 1.97 -15.84
C PHE A 108 -1.79 3.09 -16.90
N ARG A 109 -1.99 2.69 -18.14
CA ARG A 109 -2.29 3.61 -19.25
C ARG A 109 -3.50 3.11 -20.04
N VAL A 110 -4.20 4.05 -20.68
CA VAL A 110 -5.43 3.76 -21.42
C VAL A 110 -5.32 4.31 -22.83
N ARG A 111 -5.56 3.46 -23.81
CA ARG A 111 -5.55 3.82 -25.24
C ARG A 111 -6.78 3.21 -25.93
N GLY A 112 -7.84 4.00 -26.08
CA GLY A 112 -9.10 3.52 -26.62
C GLY A 112 -9.70 2.42 -25.73
N ASP A 113 -9.95 1.26 -26.28
CA ASP A 113 -10.51 0.10 -25.58
C ASP A 113 -9.43 -0.83 -24.98
N VAL A 114 -8.20 -0.32 -24.89
CA VAL A 114 -7.07 -1.06 -24.31
C VAL A 114 -6.61 -0.41 -23.03
N VAL A 115 -6.50 -1.21 -21.97
CA VAL A 115 -5.91 -0.83 -20.70
C VAL A 115 -4.66 -1.67 -20.46
N GLU A 116 -3.53 -1.00 -20.27
CA GLU A 116 -2.27 -1.66 -19.94
C GLU A 116 -1.90 -1.34 -18.51
N ILE A 117 -1.58 -2.36 -17.73
CA ILE A 117 -1.32 -2.28 -16.29
C ILE A 117 0.08 -2.81 -16.04
N TYR A 118 0.91 -2.05 -15.33
CA TYR A 118 2.21 -2.54 -14.89
C TYR A 118 2.14 -2.95 -13.41
N PRO A 119 2.00 -4.26 -13.11
CA PRO A 119 1.78 -4.73 -11.75
C PRO A 119 2.91 -4.35 -10.79
N SER A 120 2.57 -4.10 -9.54
CA SER A 120 3.52 -3.74 -8.48
C SER A 120 4.56 -4.83 -8.18
N ALA A 121 4.21 -6.08 -8.41
CA ALA A 121 5.09 -7.24 -8.22
C ALA A 121 5.95 -7.59 -9.45
N SER A 122 5.72 -6.95 -10.61
CA SER A 122 6.36 -7.36 -11.86
C SER A 122 7.77 -6.79 -12.03
N SER A 123 8.61 -7.50 -12.77
CA SER A 123 10.01 -7.15 -13.06
C SER A 123 10.26 -6.75 -14.52
N GLY A 124 9.25 -6.33 -15.26
CA GLY A 124 9.40 -5.91 -16.65
C GLY A 124 8.20 -6.26 -17.52
N ASP A 125 7.30 -7.08 -16.99
CA ASP A 125 6.11 -7.53 -17.72
C ASP A 125 4.89 -6.73 -17.28
N ALA A 126 4.07 -6.35 -18.25
CA ALA A 126 2.82 -5.67 -18.04
C ALA A 126 1.65 -6.50 -18.57
N VAL A 127 0.47 -6.20 -18.08
CA VAL A 127 -0.77 -6.87 -18.49
C VAL A 127 -1.53 -5.92 -19.40
N ARG A 128 -1.88 -6.39 -20.59
CA ARG A 128 -2.76 -5.70 -21.53
C ARG A 128 -4.14 -6.35 -21.49
N VAL A 129 -5.16 -5.53 -21.23
CA VAL A 129 -6.58 -5.91 -21.25
C VAL A 129 -7.25 -5.20 -22.41
N GLU A 130 -7.79 -5.94 -23.35
CA GLU A 130 -8.49 -5.43 -24.52
C GLU A 130 -9.99 -5.65 -24.34
N PHE A 131 -10.76 -4.59 -24.54
CA PHE A 131 -12.22 -4.59 -24.39
C PHE A 131 -12.90 -4.57 -25.75
N PHE A 132 -14.03 -5.25 -25.84
CA PHE A 132 -14.98 -5.12 -26.93
C PHE A 132 -16.35 -4.79 -26.35
N GLY A 133 -16.73 -3.50 -26.37
CA GLY A 133 -17.88 -3.01 -25.61
C GLY A 133 -17.66 -3.20 -24.11
N ASP A 134 -18.62 -3.86 -23.45
CA ASP A 134 -18.59 -4.13 -22.01
C ASP A 134 -18.04 -5.54 -21.68
N GLU A 135 -17.28 -6.13 -22.58
CA GLU A 135 -16.68 -7.46 -22.40
C GLU A 135 -15.17 -7.41 -22.56
N ILE A 136 -14.45 -8.17 -21.78
CA ILE A 136 -13.01 -8.40 -21.94
C ILE A 136 -12.80 -9.39 -23.09
N ASP A 137 -12.32 -8.90 -24.23
CA ASP A 137 -12.04 -9.71 -25.40
C ASP A 137 -10.78 -10.57 -25.22
N ARG A 138 -9.69 -9.91 -24.74
CA ARG A 138 -8.40 -10.58 -24.60
C ARG A 138 -7.59 -10.01 -23.44
N ILE A 139 -6.80 -10.88 -22.83
CA ILE A 139 -5.79 -10.51 -21.85
C ILE A 139 -4.44 -11.07 -22.31
N SER A 140 -3.41 -10.23 -22.30
CA SER A 140 -2.07 -10.62 -22.73
C SER A 140 -1.01 -10.10 -21.76
N GLU A 141 0.04 -10.90 -21.58
CA GLU A 141 1.29 -10.42 -20.99
C GLU A 141 2.13 -9.77 -22.07
N ILE A 142 2.63 -8.59 -21.80
CA ILE A 142 3.42 -7.78 -22.72
C ILE A 142 4.73 -7.34 -22.07
N ASP A 143 5.75 -7.15 -22.87
CA ASP A 143 6.95 -6.43 -22.46
C ASP A 143 6.61 -4.95 -22.23
N SER A 144 6.94 -4.42 -21.05
CA SER A 144 6.55 -3.06 -20.66
C SER A 144 7.23 -1.95 -21.48
N LEU A 145 8.41 -2.23 -22.05
CA LEU A 145 9.19 -1.27 -22.84
C LEU A 145 8.79 -1.29 -24.31
N THR A 146 8.72 -2.49 -24.91
CA THR A 146 8.46 -2.66 -26.34
C THR A 146 6.97 -2.74 -26.65
N GLY A 147 6.14 -3.17 -25.69
CA GLY A 147 4.72 -3.49 -25.88
C GLY A 147 4.48 -4.79 -26.64
N GLU A 148 5.53 -5.60 -26.84
CA GLU A 148 5.45 -6.87 -27.55
C GLU A 148 4.69 -7.92 -26.72
N VAL A 149 3.75 -8.61 -27.33
CA VAL A 149 2.95 -9.65 -26.67
C VAL A 149 3.83 -10.89 -26.46
N LYS A 150 3.97 -11.32 -25.21
CA LYS A 150 4.70 -12.54 -24.82
C LYS A 150 3.80 -13.77 -24.86
N CYS A 151 2.64 -13.68 -24.22
CA CYS A 151 1.64 -14.73 -24.22
C CYS A 151 0.23 -14.18 -23.95
N ASN A 152 -0.78 -14.97 -24.29
CA ASN A 152 -2.16 -14.72 -23.89
C ASN A 152 -2.42 -15.36 -22.52
N LEU A 153 -3.25 -14.73 -21.71
CA LEU A 153 -3.61 -15.17 -20.37
C LEU A 153 -5.09 -15.51 -20.30
N ASP A 154 -5.40 -16.67 -19.75
CA ASP A 154 -6.78 -17.11 -19.48
C ASP A 154 -7.33 -16.51 -18.19
N HIS A 155 -6.44 -16.03 -17.32
CA HIS A 155 -6.76 -15.37 -16.05
C HIS A 155 -5.60 -14.51 -15.59
N VAL A 156 -5.91 -13.38 -14.98
CA VAL A 156 -4.93 -12.55 -14.26
C VAL A 156 -5.54 -11.98 -12.98
N ALA A 157 -4.76 -11.95 -11.93
CA ALA A 157 -5.07 -11.25 -10.68
C ALA A 157 -4.19 -10.00 -10.57
N ILE A 158 -4.81 -8.83 -10.50
CA ILE A 158 -4.12 -7.57 -10.26
C ILE A 158 -4.20 -7.26 -8.77
N PHE A 159 -3.06 -7.29 -8.10
CA PHE A 159 -2.92 -7.02 -6.69
C PHE A 159 -2.80 -5.52 -6.43
N PRO A 160 -3.18 -5.03 -5.25
CA PRO A 160 -3.02 -3.63 -4.88
C PRO A 160 -1.57 -3.15 -4.98
N ASN A 161 -1.41 -1.89 -5.37
CA ASN A 161 -0.10 -1.22 -5.47
C ASN A 161 0.43 -0.70 -4.12
N SER A 162 -0.29 -0.96 -3.04
CA SER A 162 0.12 -0.66 -1.67
C SER A 162 -0.33 -1.78 -0.75
N HIS A 163 0.46 -2.05 0.29
CA HIS A 163 0.06 -2.98 1.35
C HIS A 163 -0.97 -2.35 2.31
N TYR A 164 -1.15 -1.03 2.30
CA TYR A 164 -2.16 -0.30 3.05
C TYR A 164 -3.29 0.13 2.10
N VAL A 165 -4.10 -0.81 1.68
CA VAL A 165 -5.30 -0.55 0.90
C VAL A 165 -6.52 -0.77 1.79
N VAL A 166 -7.38 0.23 1.88
CA VAL A 166 -8.55 0.22 2.76
C VAL A 166 -9.76 0.74 1.98
N GLU A 167 -10.90 0.10 2.15
CA GLU A 167 -12.16 0.55 1.57
C GLU A 167 -12.53 1.96 2.06
N LYS A 168 -13.15 2.77 1.19
CA LYS A 168 -13.46 4.18 1.47
C LYS A 168 -14.25 4.39 2.77
N GLU A 169 -15.25 3.56 3.03
CA GLU A 169 -16.04 3.66 4.27
C GLU A 169 -15.21 3.40 5.53
N LYS A 170 -14.29 2.44 5.44
CA LYS A 170 -13.37 2.12 6.54
C LYS A 170 -12.34 3.22 6.73
N MET A 171 -11.87 3.83 5.64
CA MET A 171 -10.95 4.97 5.65
C MET A 171 -11.59 6.19 6.34
N GLU A 172 -12.84 6.54 6.01
CA GLU A 172 -13.52 7.67 6.66
C GLU A 172 -13.71 7.46 8.17
N LYS A 173 -14.06 6.24 8.60
CA LYS A 173 -14.11 5.91 10.04
C LYS A 173 -12.75 6.03 10.72
N ALA A 174 -11.68 5.58 10.05
CA ALA A 174 -10.32 5.72 10.57
C ALA A 174 -9.96 7.20 10.72
N ILE A 175 -10.27 8.04 9.73
CA ILE A 175 -10.04 9.49 9.76
C ILE A 175 -10.78 10.16 10.93
N GLU A 176 -12.03 9.79 11.19
CA GLU A 176 -12.78 10.30 12.34
C GLU A 176 -12.11 9.95 13.67
N ASN A 177 -11.66 8.71 13.81
CA ASN A 177 -10.94 8.25 15.01
C ASN A 177 -9.59 8.97 15.19
N ILE A 178 -8.82 9.14 14.09
CA ILE A 178 -7.56 9.90 14.09
C ILE A 178 -7.80 11.34 14.57
N LYS A 179 -8.83 12.02 14.06
CA LYS A 179 -9.16 13.39 14.47
C LYS A 179 -9.55 13.49 15.94
N LYS A 180 -10.27 12.49 16.46
CA LYS A 180 -10.65 12.43 17.85
C LYS A 180 -9.42 12.28 18.74
N GLU A 181 -8.55 11.33 18.44
CA GLU A 181 -7.30 11.13 19.17
C GLU A 181 -6.39 12.36 19.10
N LEU A 182 -6.31 13.01 17.93
CA LEU A 182 -5.57 14.26 17.76
C LEU A 182 -6.05 15.34 18.72
N ALA A 183 -7.36 15.55 18.84
CA ALA A 183 -7.92 16.56 19.76
C ALA A 183 -7.52 16.29 21.21
N GLU A 184 -7.65 15.04 21.66
CA GLU A 184 -7.25 14.61 23.01
C GLU A 184 -5.73 14.82 23.22
N ARG A 185 -4.92 14.54 22.20
CA ARG A 185 -3.46 14.68 22.29
C ARG A 185 -3.01 16.12 22.31
N ILE A 186 -3.66 17.00 21.54
CA ILE A 186 -3.41 18.45 21.56
C ILE A 186 -3.71 19.02 22.94
N GLU A 187 -4.84 18.66 23.56
CA GLU A 187 -5.19 19.10 24.91
C GLU A 187 -4.16 18.63 25.94
N TYR A 188 -3.72 17.38 25.85
CA TYR A 188 -2.65 16.85 26.69
C TYR A 188 -1.36 17.68 26.56
N PHE A 189 -0.87 17.94 25.36
CA PHE A 189 0.36 18.72 25.18
C PHE A 189 0.21 20.16 25.67
N LYS A 190 -0.95 20.78 25.51
CA LYS A 190 -1.23 22.12 26.06
C LYS A 190 -1.23 22.13 27.60
N SER A 191 -1.76 21.09 28.23
CA SER A 191 -1.74 20.98 29.69
C SER A 191 -0.34 20.79 30.27
N GLU A 192 0.59 20.27 29.46
CA GLU A 192 2.01 20.09 29.80
C GLU A 192 2.89 21.26 29.37
N ASP A 193 2.31 22.39 28.95
CA ASP A 193 3.03 23.56 28.38
C ASP A 193 3.89 23.27 27.14
N LYS A 194 3.58 22.17 26.41
CA LYS A 194 4.28 21.75 25.20
C LYS A 194 3.60 22.31 23.95
N LEU A 195 3.62 23.64 23.80
CA LEU A 195 2.86 24.31 22.73
C LEU A 195 3.40 24.03 21.33
N ILE A 196 4.71 23.87 21.19
CA ILE A 196 5.36 23.55 19.90
C ILE A 196 4.97 22.14 19.45
N GLU A 197 5.00 21.17 20.35
CA GLU A 197 4.60 19.80 20.06
C GLU A 197 3.10 19.72 19.71
N ALA A 198 2.26 20.48 20.42
CA ALA A 198 0.84 20.59 20.12
C ALA A 198 0.58 21.14 18.71
N GLN A 199 1.30 22.19 18.31
CA GLN A 199 1.18 22.77 16.99
C GLN A 199 1.65 21.79 15.90
N ARG A 200 2.82 21.19 16.07
CA ARG A 200 3.42 20.27 15.09
C ARG A 200 2.58 19.03 14.84
N ILE A 201 2.11 18.37 15.93
CA ILE A 201 1.24 17.19 15.75
C ILE A 201 -0.06 17.58 15.06
N SER A 202 -0.60 18.76 15.36
CA SER A 202 -1.80 19.28 14.71
C SER A 202 -1.59 19.47 13.21
N GLU A 203 -0.57 20.22 12.81
CA GLU A 203 -0.27 20.52 11.40
C GLU A 203 0.00 19.24 10.59
N ARG A 204 0.86 18.38 11.12
CA ARG A 204 1.21 17.13 10.46
C ARG A 204 0.00 16.21 10.29
N THR A 205 -0.75 15.96 11.38
CA THR A 205 -1.89 15.04 11.30
C THR A 205 -3.00 15.57 10.40
N HIS A 206 -3.24 16.88 10.35
CA HIS A 206 -4.19 17.46 9.41
C HIS A 206 -3.75 17.26 7.96
N PHE A 207 -2.47 17.46 7.66
CA PHE A 207 -1.92 17.20 6.33
C PHE A 207 -2.05 15.71 5.96
N ASP A 208 -1.67 14.81 6.87
CA ASP A 208 -1.78 13.36 6.64
C ASP A 208 -3.24 12.93 6.41
N VAL A 209 -4.19 13.49 7.16
CA VAL A 209 -5.64 13.24 6.99
C VAL A 209 -6.15 13.74 5.63
N GLU A 210 -5.68 14.89 5.17
CA GLU A 210 -5.99 15.38 3.83
C GLU A 210 -5.48 14.42 2.74
N MET A 211 -4.22 13.99 2.86
CA MET A 211 -3.63 13.02 1.95
C MET A 211 -4.38 11.68 1.96
N LEU A 212 -4.74 11.16 3.14
CA LEU A 212 -5.53 9.94 3.26
C LEU A 212 -6.89 10.06 2.57
N ARG A 213 -7.55 11.22 2.67
CA ARG A 213 -8.86 11.45 2.04
C ARG A 213 -8.76 11.58 0.52
N GLU A 214 -7.78 12.31 0.02
CA GLU A 214 -7.63 12.61 -1.42
C GLU A 214 -7.00 11.44 -2.19
N THR A 215 -5.98 10.81 -1.61
CA THR A 215 -5.20 9.79 -2.32
C THR A 215 -5.31 8.39 -1.73
N GLY A 216 -5.90 8.25 -0.54
CA GLY A 216 -5.93 6.98 0.21
C GLY A 216 -4.58 6.59 0.83
N PHE A 217 -3.58 7.46 0.79
CA PHE A 217 -2.23 7.21 1.28
C PHE A 217 -1.61 8.47 1.90
N CYS A 218 -0.74 8.30 2.89
CA CYS A 218 0.13 9.37 3.41
C CYS A 218 1.50 8.82 3.77
N SER A 219 2.50 9.69 3.83
CA SER A 219 3.84 9.31 4.30
C SER A 219 3.80 8.91 5.78
N GLY A 220 4.28 7.70 6.11
CA GLY A 220 4.20 7.16 7.47
C GLY A 220 2.80 6.64 7.84
N ILE A 221 2.06 6.14 6.85
CA ILE A 221 0.70 5.55 7.03
C ILE A 221 0.68 4.46 8.11
N GLU A 222 1.79 3.79 8.35
CA GLU A 222 1.94 2.79 9.40
C GLU A 222 1.70 3.35 10.81
N ASN A 223 1.87 4.66 11.03
CA ASN A 223 1.57 5.31 12.31
C ASN A 223 0.07 5.30 12.61
N TYR A 224 -0.76 5.17 11.59
CA TYR A 224 -2.23 5.14 11.68
C TYR A 224 -2.78 3.70 11.58
N SER A 225 -1.91 2.67 11.59
CA SER A 225 -2.29 1.26 11.38
C SER A 225 -3.37 0.77 12.35
N MET A 226 -3.36 1.24 13.59
CA MET A 226 -4.39 0.91 14.58
C MET A 226 -5.78 1.36 14.12
N HIS A 227 -5.91 2.57 13.61
CA HIS A 227 -7.19 3.12 13.13
C HIS A 227 -7.60 2.49 11.80
N LEU A 228 -6.65 2.31 10.89
CA LEU A 228 -6.90 1.73 9.56
C LEU A 228 -7.31 0.26 9.64
N ASN A 229 -6.65 -0.52 10.51
CA ASN A 229 -6.93 -1.95 10.65
C ASN A 229 -8.05 -2.23 11.68
N GLY A 230 -8.42 -1.25 12.51
CA GLY A 230 -9.39 -1.43 13.60
C GLY A 230 -8.91 -2.38 14.71
N LEU A 231 -7.61 -2.61 14.81
CA LEU A 231 -7.01 -3.53 15.76
C LEU A 231 -6.69 -2.82 17.08
N GLN A 232 -6.96 -3.50 18.19
CA GLN A 232 -6.53 -3.03 19.51
C GLN A 232 -5.02 -3.23 19.68
N PRO A 233 -4.32 -2.38 20.46
CA PRO A 233 -2.86 -2.49 20.67
C PRO A 233 -2.39 -3.88 21.17
N VAL A 234 -3.27 -4.66 21.76
CA VAL A 234 -2.99 -5.99 22.34
C VAL A 234 -2.85 -7.07 21.25
N SER A 235 -3.33 -6.84 20.01
CA SER A 235 -3.30 -7.86 18.96
C SER A 235 -1.89 -8.20 18.44
N TYR A 236 -0.90 -7.36 18.70
CA TYR A 236 0.51 -7.63 18.39
C TYR A 236 1.17 -8.64 19.35
N THR A 237 0.56 -8.95 20.48
CA THR A 237 1.10 -9.94 21.43
C THR A 237 1.08 -11.36 20.86
N HIS A 238 0.19 -11.68 19.92
CA HIS A 238 0.18 -12.99 19.27
C HIS A 238 1.39 -13.22 18.36
N LEU A 239 1.88 -12.19 17.68
CA LEU A 239 3.11 -12.27 16.90
C LEU A 239 4.35 -12.43 17.78
N ARG A 240 4.40 -11.75 18.93
CA ARG A 240 5.48 -11.90 19.91
C ARG A 240 5.52 -13.27 20.58
N ALA A 241 4.38 -13.94 20.74
CA ALA A 241 4.34 -15.27 21.34
C ALA A 241 5.01 -16.34 20.45
N HIS A 242 5.05 -16.16 19.15
CA HIS A 242 5.78 -17.03 18.23
C HIS A 242 7.29 -16.75 18.19
N GLU A 243 7.72 -15.55 18.53
CA GLU A 243 9.15 -15.18 18.59
C GLU A 243 9.86 -15.76 19.82
N THR A 244 9.17 -15.90 20.93
CA THR A 244 9.75 -16.48 22.15
C THR A 244 10.10 -17.95 22.03
N LEU A 245 9.62 -18.65 21.00
CA LEU A 245 10.01 -20.03 20.69
C LEU A 245 11.34 -20.12 19.93
N SER A 246 11.77 -19.05 19.27
CA SER A 246 13.05 -19.00 18.57
C SER A 246 14.24 -18.67 19.49
N ASP A 247 13.99 -18.05 20.64
CA ASP A 247 15.03 -17.73 21.63
C ASP A 247 15.35 -18.90 22.58
N LEU A 248 14.75 -20.06 22.36
CA LEU A 248 14.95 -21.29 23.18
C LEU A 248 15.75 -22.37 22.44
N VAL A 249 16.46 -22.02 21.36
CA VAL A 249 17.38 -22.94 20.66
C VAL A 249 18.81 -22.47 20.76
#